data_6d552f73aabc6d3939f9e84a42033df3
#
_entry.id   6d552f73aabc6d3939f9e84a42033df3
#
_cell.length_a   1.000
_cell.length_b   1.000
_cell.length_c   1.000
_cell.angle_alpha   90.00
_cell.angle_beta   90.00
_cell.angle_gamma   90.00
#
_symmetry.space_group_name_H-M   'P 1'
#
loop_
_entity.id
_entity.type
_entity.pdbx_description
1 polymer ?
#
loop_
_entity_poly.entity_id
_entity_poly.type
_entity_poly.pdbx_seq_one_letter_code
_entity_poly.pdbx_strand_id
1 'polypeptide(L)'
;MKQRSILWQAAGFAAATFGGTILHFLYDWTGGSILVSPFSGVNESTWEHMKLLFWPLFLIALVQQRFFREQENYWCVKLAQIMLGLTLIPVLFYTWGGVFGQSPDWINIAIFYTTSALVFLFERWAFKQDRHCKSPQLAFAAICLLGVLFAVFTFAPPQIPLFRDPVTGTYGIPF
;
A
#
# COMPACT_ATOMS: atom_id res chain seq x y z
N MET A 1 7.47 -27.30 -2.80
CA MET A 1 7.39 -26.01 -2.08
C MET A 1 7.65 -24.79 -3.00
N LYS A 2 8.76 -24.71 -3.77
CA LYS A 2 9.09 -23.52 -4.61
C LYS A 2 7.99 -23.07 -5.58
N GLN A 3 7.33 -23.96 -6.29
CA GLN A 3 6.33 -23.60 -7.32
C GLN A 3 5.04 -23.05 -6.69
N ARG A 4 4.61 -23.59 -5.56
CA ARG A 4 3.41 -23.15 -4.83
C ARG A 4 3.56 -21.73 -4.27
N SER A 5 4.77 -21.38 -3.77
CA SER A 5 5.04 -20.02 -3.27
C SER A 5 5.05 -18.98 -4.39
N ILE A 6 5.52 -19.32 -5.59
CA ILE A 6 5.52 -18.43 -6.76
C ILE A 6 4.08 -18.11 -7.19
N LEU A 7 3.21 -19.11 -7.24
CA LEU A 7 1.80 -18.92 -7.59
C LEU A 7 1.09 -18.01 -6.59
N TRP A 8 1.32 -18.19 -5.29
CA TRP A 8 0.74 -17.33 -4.25
C TRP A 8 1.25 -15.90 -4.31
N GLN A 9 2.52 -15.68 -4.67
CA GLN A 9 3.08 -14.35 -4.86
C GLN A 9 2.52 -13.68 -6.12
N ALA A 10 2.42 -14.39 -7.22
CA ALA A 10 1.82 -13.88 -8.46
C ALA A 10 0.34 -13.55 -8.27
N ALA A 11 -0.42 -14.44 -7.60
CA ALA A 11 -1.82 -14.19 -7.25
C ALA A 11 -1.96 -12.99 -6.30
N GLY A 12 -1.03 -12.85 -5.34
CA GLY A 12 -0.96 -11.72 -4.44
C GLY A 12 -0.71 -10.40 -5.19
N PHE A 13 0.23 -10.38 -6.12
CA PHE A 13 0.48 -9.21 -6.97
C PHE A 13 -0.77 -8.82 -7.76
N ALA A 14 -1.38 -9.77 -8.46
CA ALA A 14 -2.60 -9.52 -9.23
C ALA A 14 -3.75 -9.00 -8.33
N ALA A 15 -3.95 -9.64 -7.17
CA ALA A 15 -5.00 -9.22 -6.22
C ALA A 15 -4.70 -7.84 -5.58
N ALA A 16 -3.42 -7.51 -5.31
CA ALA A 16 -3.05 -6.21 -4.77
C ALA A 16 -3.27 -5.09 -5.78
N THR A 17 -2.83 -5.29 -7.03
CA THR A 17 -2.99 -4.28 -8.09
C THR A 17 -4.46 -4.07 -8.44
N PHE A 18 -5.22 -5.15 -8.62
CA PHE A 18 -6.65 -5.08 -8.90
C PHE A 18 -7.44 -4.49 -7.72
N GLY A 19 -7.14 -4.94 -6.49
CA GLY A 19 -7.76 -4.42 -5.27
C GLY A 19 -7.49 -2.93 -5.07
N GLY A 20 -6.26 -2.47 -5.27
CA GLY A 20 -5.92 -1.05 -5.20
C GLY A 20 -6.66 -0.21 -6.24
N THR A 21 -6.78 -0.73 -7.47
CA THR A 21 -7.56 -0.06 -8.53
C THR A 21 -9.04 0.04 -8.15
N ILE A 22 -9.65 -1.01 -7.60
CA ILE A 22 -11.03 -0.96 -7.12
C ILE A 22 -11.18 0.07 -5.98
N LEU A 23 -10.27 0.03 -5.01
CA LEU A 23 -10.30 0.96 -3.87
C LEU A 23 -10.12 2.43 -4.29
N HIS A 24 -9.46 2.69 -5.42
CA HIS A 24 -9.34 4.05 -5.94
C HIS A 24 -10.70 4.66 -6.29
N PHE A 25 -11.60 3.88 -6.88
CA PHE A 25 -12.91 4.35 -7.32
C PHE A 25 -14.04 4.06 -6.32
N LEU A 26 -13.81 3.25 -5.31
CA LEU A 26 -14.87 2.74 -4.43
C LEU A 26 -15.57 3.86 -3.65
N TYR A 27 -14.84 4.90 -3.24
CA TYR A 27 -15.42 6.05 -2.54
C TYR A 27 -16.44 6.77 -3.42
N ASP A 28 -16.09 7.04 -4.67
CA ASP A 28 -16.99 7.70 -5.64
C ASP A 28 -18.18 6.81 -6.01
N TRP A 29 -17.94 5.52 -6.25
CA TRP A 29 -19.01 4.56 -6.57
C TRP A 29 -20.03 4.41 -5.44
N THR A 30 -19.64 4.65 -4.20
CA THR A 30 -20.53 4.60 -3.04
C THR A 30 -21.13 5.95 -2.67
N GLY A 31 -20.97 6.96 -3.53
CA GLY A 31 -21.50 8.31 -3.30
C GLY A 31 -20.86 9.04 -2.12
N GLY A 32 -19.56 8.84 -1.89
CA GLY A 32 -18.84 9.47 -0.79
C GLY A 32 -19.12 8.84 0.58
N SER A 33 -19.38 7.54 0.64
CA SER A 33 -19.72 6.83 1.88
C SER A 33 -18.59 6.89 2.90
N ILE A 34 -18.89 7.41 4.08
CA ILE A 34 -17.94 7.50 5.21
C ILE A 34 -17.46 6.14 5.69
N LEU A 35 -18.21 5.05 5.45
CA LEU A 35 -17.87 3.70 5.87
C LEU A 35 -16.73 3.10 5.04
N VAL A 36 -16.59 3.52 3.79
CA VAL A 36 -15.52 3.03 2.90
C VAL A 36 -14.32 3.97 2.89
N SER A 37 -14.47 5.22 3.33
CA SER A 37 -13.39 6.22 3.28
C SER A 37 -12.09 5.81 3.98
N PRO A 38 -12.05 5.02 5.08
CA PRO A 38 -10.80 4.55 5.68
C PRO A 38 -9.99 3.61 4.78
N PHE A 39 -10.65 2.99 3.80
CA PHE A 39 -10.07 1.95 2.94
C PHE A 39 -9.82 2.43 1.52
N SER A 40 -10.62 3.36 1.04
CA SER A 40 -10.66 3.88 -0.33
C SER A 40 -9.94 5.23 -0.45
N GLY A 41 -9.48 5.59 -1.64
CA GLY A 41 -9.01 6.95 -1.94
C GLY A 41 -10.18 7.95 -1.84
N VAL A 42 -10.05 8.96 -0.99
CA VAL A 42 -11.06 10.01 -0.84
C VAL A 42 -10.68 11.30 -1.57
N ASN A 43 -9.43 11.41 -1.98
CA ASN A 43 -8.87 12.50 -2.79
C ASN A 43 -7.58 12.03 -3.48
N GLU A 44 -6.96 12.90 -4.29
CA GLU A 44 -5.77 12.58 -5.09
C GLU A 44 -4.44 12.81 -4.34
N SER A 45 -4.45 12.91 -2.99
CA SER A 45 -3.21 13.07 -2.22
C SER A 45 -2.32 11.83 -2.29
N THR A 46 -1.02 12.03 -2.13
CA THR A 46 -0.05 10.93 -2.08
C THR A 46 -0.35 9.95 -0.94
N TRP A 47 -0.85 10.44 0.21
CA TRP A 47 -1.29 9.61 1.33
C TRP A 47 -2.39 8.63 0.94
N GLU A 48 -3.40 9.12 0.22
CA GLU A 48 -4.51 8.29 -0.23
C GLU A 48 -4.03 7.21 -1.23
N HIS A 49 -3.12 7.54 -2.13
CA HIS A 49 -2.50 6.53 -3.02
C HIS A 49 -1.67 5.48 -2.27
N MET A 50 -0.97 5.86 -1.18
CA MET A 50 -0.31 4.89 -0.30
C MET A 50 -1.30 3.93 0.35
N LYS A 51 -2.48 4.43 0.75
CA LYS A 51 -3.57 3.65 1.33
C LYS A 51 -4.09 2.57 0.37
N LEU A 52 -4.18 2.89 -0.93
CA LEU A 52 -4.60 1.96 -1.98
C LEU A 52 -3.63 0.77 -2.17
N LEU A 53 -2.36 0.94 -1.86
CA LEU A 53 -1.38 -0.14 -1.84
C LEU A 53 -1.41 -0.90 -0.52
N PHE A 54 -1.53 -0.19 0.60
CA PHE A 54 -1.47 -0.76 1.95
C PHE A 54 -2.56 -1.82 2.19
N TRP A 55 -3.84 -1.46 1.97
CA TRP A 55 -4.95 -2.33 2.32
C TRP A 55 -4.94 -3.66 1.57
N PRO A 56 -4.77 -3.70 0.25
CA PRO A 56 -4.65 -4.98 -0.45
C PRO A 56 -3.45 -5.80 0.01
N LEU A 57 -2.28 -5.19 0.22
CA LEU A 57 -1.11 -5.91 0.74
C LEU A 57 -1.36 -6.52 2.11
N PHE A 58 -2.01 -5.78 3.01
CA PHE A 58 -2.34 -6.27 4.35
C PHE A 58 -3.35 -7.43 4.31
N LEU A 59 -4.44 -7.28 3.54
CA LEU A 59 -5.45 -8.33 3.40
C LEU A 59 -4.86 -9.60 2.79
N ILE A 60 -4.04 -9.45 1.75
CA ILE A 60 -3.34 -10.58 1.13
C ILE A 60 -2.36 -11.23 2.11
N ALA A 61 -1.64 -10.44 2.92
CA ALA A 61 -0.76 -10.98 3.95
C ALA A 61 -1.52 -11.84 4.97
N LEU A 62 -2.71 -11.42 5.41
CA LEU A 62 -3.56 -12.22 6.30
C LEU A 62 -3.99 -13.56 5.67
N VAL A 63 -4.34 -13.56 4.40
CA VAL A 63 -4.71 -14.77 3.67
C VAL A 63 -3.50 -15.69 3.45
N GLN A 64 -2.40 -15.11 2.99
CA GLN A 64 -1.18 -15.86 2.65
C GLN A 64 -0.49 -16.48 3.86
N GLN A 65 -0.65 -15.94 5.06
CA GLN A 65 -0.07 -16.49 6.29
C GLN A 65 -0.34 -18.00 6.45
N ARG A 66 -1.52 -18.48 6.04
CA ARG A 66 -1.88 -19.90 6.11
C ARG A 66 -1.00 -20.80 5.24
N PHE A 67 -0.46 -20.25 4.16
CA PHE A 67 0.33 -20.98 3.17
C PHE A 67 1.85 -20.84 3.37
N PHE A 68 2.26 -19.89 4.22
CA PHE A 68 3.66 -19.57 4.56
C PHE A 68 3.97 -19.86 6.04
N ARG A 69 3.27 -20.80 6.68
CA ARG A 69 3.43 -21.11 8.12
C ARG A 69 4.84 -21.56 8.51
N GLU A 70 5.59 -22.12 7.57
CA GLU A 70 6.97 -22.58 7.76
C GLU A 70 7.98 -21.42 7.74
N GLN A 71 7.54 -20.21 7.41
CA GLN A 71 8.42 -19.04 7.32
C GLN A 71 8.38 -18.27 8.65
N GLU A 72 9.37 -18.50 9.50
CA GLU A 72 9.48 -17.80 10.80
C GLU A 72 9.62 -16.28 10.65
N ASN A 73 10.15 -15.81 9.51
CA ASN A 73 10.34 -14.39 9.21
C ASN A 73 9.14 -13.75 8.50
N TYR A 74 8.00 -14.44 8.39
CA TYR A 74 6.86 -14.02 7.57
C TYR A 74 6.44 -12.56 7.82
N TRP A 75 6.08 -12.22 9.05
CA TRP A 75 5.58 -10.88 9.37
C TRP A 75 6.66 -9.78 9.24
N CYS A 76 7.93 -10.10 9.50
CA CYS A 76 9.01 -9.15 9.26
C CYS A 76 9.19 -8.86 7.76
N VAL A 77 9.07 -9.88 6.91
CA VAL A 77 9.12 -9.70 5.44
C VAL A 77 7.91 -8.90 4.98
N LYS A 78 6.70 -9.17 5.49
CA LYS A 78 5.49 -8.42 5.14
C LYS A 78 5.56 -6.96 5.58
N LEU A 79 6.05 -6.68 6.79
CA LEU A 79 6.30 -5.31 7.24
C LEU A 79 7.29 -4.59 6.32
N ALA A 80 8.43 -5.22 6.00
CA ALA A 80 9.43 -4.63 5.12
C ALA A 80 8.88 -4.40 3.69
N GLN A 81 8.09 -5.33 3.17
CA GLN A 81 7.40 -5.21 1.88
C GLN A 81 6.47 -3.98 1.87
N ILE A 82 5.61 -3.84 2.89
CA ILE A 82 4.68 -2.73 3.03
C ILE A 82 5.45 -1.42 3.17
N MET A 83 6.44 -1.34 4.07
CA MET A 83 7.24 -0.13 4.27
C MET A 83 7.98 0.30 3.01
N LEU A 84 8.51 -0.65 2.23
CA LEU A 84 9.13 -0.36 0.94
C LEU A 84 8.13 0.30 -0.01
N GLY A 85 6.92 -0.25 -0.13
CA GLY A 85 5.87 0.31 -0.99
C GLY A 85 5.44 1.70 -0.56
N LEU A 86 5.18 1.88 0.75
CA LEU A 86 4.81 3.18 1.32
C LEU A 86 5.92 4.23 1.20
N THR A 87 7.17 3.84 1.06
CA THR A 87 8.29 4.75 0.80
C THR A 87 8.44 5.04 -0.69
N LEU A 88 8.31 4.02 -1.56
CA LEU A 88 8.52 4.19 -3.00
C LEU A 88 7.48 5.09 -3.65
N ILE A 89 6.20 5.01 -3.26
CA ILE A 89 5.14 5.85 -3.82
C ILE A 89 5.49 7.34 -3.69
N PRO A 90 5.69 7.91 -2.48
CA PRO A 90 6.01 9.33 -2.35
C PRO A 90 7.37 9.68 -2.96
N VAL A 91 8.38 8.82 -2.84
CA VAL A 91 9.70 9.06 -3.45
C VAL A 91 9.58 9.22 -4.97
N LEU A 92 8.91 8.30 -5.64
CA LEU A 92 8.75 8.36 -7.10
C LEU A 92 7.87 9.54 -7.51
N PHE A 93 6.76 9.77 -6.80
CA PHE A 93 5.84 10.87 -7.09
C PHE A 93 6.51 12.24 -6.96
N TYR A 94 7.16 12.52 -5.83
CA TYR A 94 7.82 13.81 -5.61
C TYR A 94 9.10 13.97 -6.44
N THR A 95 9.82 12.90 -6.75
CA THR A 95 10.97 12.95 -7.67
C THR A 95 10.50 13.34 -9.07
N TRP A 96 9.43 12.69 -9.56
CA TRP A 96 8.86 13.06 -10.86
C TRP A 96 8.41 14.53 -10.87
N GLY A 97 7.61 14.92 -9.87
CA GLY A 97 7.10 16.30 -9.75
C GLY A 97 8.22 17.34 -9.66
N GLY A 98 9.32 17.04 -8.98
CA GLY A 98 10.47 17.92 -8.85
C GLY A 98 11.30 18.06 -10.13
N VAL A 99 11.33 17.03 -10.98
CA VAL A 99 12.13 17.03 -12.23
C VAL A 99 11.32 17.54 -13.42
N PHE A 100 10.06 17.08 -13.55
CA PHE A 100 9.24 17.27 -14.74
C PHE A 100 8.01 18.17 -14.52
N GLY A 101 7.73 18.59 -13.28
CA GLY A 101 6.54 19.35 -12.93
C GLY A 101 5.34 18.47 -12.64
N GLN A 102 4.13 18.91 -13.03
CA GLN A 102 2.91 18.16 -12.76
C GLN A 102 2.92 16.75 -13.34
N SER A 103 2.50 15.79 -12.55
CA SER A 103 2.43 14.38 -12.95
C SER A 103 1.12 14.12 -13.70
N PRO A 104 1.18 13.68 -14.97
CA PRO A 104 -0.02 13.20 -15.67
C PRO A 104 -0.56 11.91 -15.00
N ASP A 105 -1.86 11.64 -15.12
CA ASP A 105 -2.53 10.50 -14.48
C ASP A 105 -1.86 9.16 -14.81
N TRP A 106 -1.43 8.96 -16.07
CA TRP A 106 -0.77 7.72 -16.46
C TRP A 106 0.57 7.49 -15.76
N ILE A 107 1.28 8.57 -15.33
CA ILE A 107 2.49 8.45 -14.50
C ILE A 107 2.13 7.97 -13.10
N ASN A 108 1.07 8.49 -12.51
CA ASN A 108 0.61 8.07 -11.18
C ASN A 108 0.22 6.59 -11.20
N ILE A 109 -0.48 6.16 -12.24
CA ILE A 109 -0.80 4.76 -12.50
C ILE A 109 0.47 3.93 -12.65
N ALA A 110 1.44 4.39 -13.46
CA ALA A 110 2.72 3.69 -13.67
C ALA A 110 3.52 3.58 -12.37
N ILE A 111 3.56 4.61 -11.53
CA ILE A 111 4.20 4.60 -10.20
C ILE A 111 3.55 3.51 -9.32
N PHE A 112 2.22 3.44 -9.28
CA PHE A 112 1.49 2.45 -8.49
C PHE A 112 1.81 1.01 -8.92
N TYR A 113 1.71 0.70 -10.23
CA TYR A 113 1.98 -0.65 -10.75
C TYR A 113 3.46 -1.03 -10.62
N THR A 114 4.37 -0.09 -10.88
CA THR A 114 5.82 -0.31 -10.74
C THR A 114 6.17 -0.59 -9.28
N THR A 115 5.66 0.21 -8.34
CA THR A 115 5.85 0.00 -6.91
C THR A 115 5.30 -1.37 -6.50
N SER A 116 4.09 -1.71 -6.93
CA SER A 116 3.47 -3.02 -6.67
C SER A 116 4.36 -4.16 -7.17
N ALA A 117 4.91 -4.08 -8.38
CA ALA A 117 5.82 -5.10 -8.90
C ALA A 117 7.10 -5.20 -8.06
N LEU A 118 7.70 -4.08 -7.72
CA LEU A 118 8.95 -4.04 -6.93
C LEU A 118 8.77 -4.65 -5.54
N VAL A 119 7.66 -4.38 -4.84
CA VAL A 119 7.44 -4.92 -3.49
C VAL A 119 7.18 -6.42 -3.50
N PHE A 120 6.58 -6.98 -4.56
CA PHE A 120 6.45 -8.44 -4.70
C PHE A 120 7.74 -9.13 -5.13
N LEU A 121 8.57 -8.49 -5.94
CA LEU A 121 9.92 -8.95 -6.25
C LEU A 121 10.81 -8.94 -5.00
N PHE A 122 10.72 -7.87 -4.20
CA PHE A 122 11.39 -7.78 -2.90
C PHE A 122 10.93 -8.88 -1.95
N GLU A 123 9.62 -9.10 -1.79
CA GLU A 123 9.06 -10.17 -0.97
C GLU A 123 9.65 -11.53 -1.36
N ARG A 124 9.66 -11.83 -2.67
CA ARG A 124 10.22 -13.06 -3.20
C ARG A 124 11.70 -13.22 -2.88
N TRP A 125 12.47 -12.14 -2.99
CA TRP A 125 13.88 -12.13 -2.63
C TRP A 125 14.04 -12.32 -1.12
N ALA A 126 13.30 -11.58 -0.31
CA ALA A 126 13.40 -11.58 1.15
C ALA A 126 13.07 -12.95 1.78
N PHE A 127 12.07 -13.67 1.25
CA PHE A 127 11.78 -15.05 1.68
C PHE A 127 12.85 -16.09 1.34
N LYS A 128 13.77 -15.78 0.43
CA LYS A 128 14.92 -16.64 0.14
C LYS A 128 16.11 -16.38 1.05
N GLN A 129 16.09 -15.25 1.77
CA GLN A 129 17.13 -14.93 2.73
C GLN A 129 16.81 -15.65 4.05
N ASP A 130 17.76 -16.40 4.55
CA ASP A 130 17.64 -17.07 5.86
C ASP A 130 17.88 -16.06 6.99
N ARG A 131 17.00 -15.04 7.05
CA ARG A 131 17.06 -13.98 8.07
C ARG A 131 16.08 -14.29 9.18
N HIS A 132 16.59 -14.42 10.38
CA HIS A 132 15.75 -14.58 11.57
C HIS A 132 14.97 -13.28 11.87
N CYS A 133 13.67 -13.42 12.14
CA CYS A 133 12.80 -12.35 12.60
C CYS A 133 12.75 -12.35 14.13
N LYS A 134 13.36 -11.36 14.77
CA LYS A 134 13.43 -11.27 16.23
C LYS A 134 12.05 -11.17 16.91
N SER A 135 11.11 -10.49 16.28
CA SER A 135 9.79 -10.20 16.90
C SER A 135 8.69 -10.12 15.83
N PRO A 136 8.18 -11.27 15.33
CA PRO A 136 7.11 -11.28 14.33
C PRO A 136 5.82 -10.63 14.84
N GLN A 137 5.55 -10.70 16.15
CA GLN A 137 4.39 -10.06 16.78
C GLN A 137 4.47 -8.53 16.71
N LEU A 138 5.66 -7.96 16.94
CA LEU A 138 5.88 -6.51 16.81
C LEU A 138 5.76 -6.07 15.35
N ALA A 139 6.25 -6.87 14.40
CA ALA A 139 6.08 -6.58 12.98
C ALA A 139 4.60 -6.57 12.59
N PHE A 140 3.81 -7.54 13.04
CA PHE A 140 2.37 -7.56 12.82
C PHE A 140 1.67 -6.37 13.49
N ALA A 141 1.99 -6.07 14.75
CA ALA A 141 1.42 -4.93 15.47
C ALA A 141 1.74 -3.60 14.78
N ALA A 142 2.95 -3.45 14.23
CA ALA A 142 3.32 -2.26 13.44
C ALA A 142 2.47 -2.13 12.16
N ILE A 143 2.19 -3.22 11.46
CA ILE A 143 1.28 -3.20 10.30
C ILE A 143 -0.14 -2.80 10.72
N CYS A 144 -0.65 -3.34 11.82
CA CYS A 144 -1.97 -2.96 12.34
C CYS A 144 -2.01 -1.47 12.73
N LEU A 145 -0.95 -0.95 13.35
CA LEU A 145 -0.84 0.46 13.69
C LEU A 145 -0.86 1.35 12.43
N LEU A 146 -0.17 0.95 11.37
CA LEU A 146 -0.23 1.65 10.08
C LEU A 146 -1.67 1.69 9.54
N GLY A 147 -2.43 0.59 9.63
CA GLY A 147 -3.84 0.56 9.25
C GLY A 147 -4.70 1.54 10.05
N VAL A 148 -4.47 1.63 11.37
CA VAL A 148 -5.13 2.63 12.23
C VAL A 148 -4.75 4.06 11.81
N LEU A 149 -3.48 4.31 11.52
CA LEU A 149 -3.02 5.64 11.07
C LEU A 149 -3.65 6.02 9.72
N PHE A 150 -3.78 5.08 8.78
CA PHE A 150 -4.48 5.33 7.52
C PHE A 150 -5.94 5.71 7.77
N ALA A 151 -6.64 5.01 8.64
CA ALA A 151 -8.03 5.33 8.98
C ALA A 151 -8.14 6.70 9.69
N VAL A 152 -7.32 6.98 10.70
CA VAL A 152 -7.34 8.24 11.45
C VAL A 152 -7.03 9.44 10.57
N PHE A 153 -5.98 9.36 9.74
CA PHE A 153 -5.57 10.47 8.90
C PHE A 153 -6.43 10.67 7.64
N THR A 154 -7.36 9.77 7.35
CA THR A 154 -8.44 10.05 6.39
C THR A 154 -9.39 11.14 6.93
N PHE A 155 -9.68 11.12 8.25
CA PHE A 155 -10.62 12.06 8.89
C PHE A 155 -9.93 13.29 9.48
N ALA A 156 -8.69 13.15 9.95
CA ALA A 156 -7.92 14.19 10.62
C ALA A 156 -6.48 14.28 10.06
N PRO A 157 -6.32 14.61 8.77
CA PRO A 157 -5.01 14.65 8.13
C PRO A 157 -4.16 15.83 8.64
N PRO A 158 -2.85 15.63 8.87
CA PRO A 158 -1.91 16.72 9.08
C PRO A 158 -1.85 17.63 7.85
N GLN A 159 -1.69 18.94 8.07
CA GLN A 159 -1.61 19.93 6.98
C GLN A 159 -0.18 20.01 6.39
N ILE A 160 0.30 18.91 5.85
CA ILE A 160 1.60 18.82 5.16
C ILE A 160 1.41 18.31 3.72
N PRO A 161 2.36 18.55 2.81
CA PRO A 161 2.22 18.23 1.39
C PRO A 161 1.79 16.78 1.08
N LEU A 162 2.18 15.82 1.93
CA LEU A 162 1.85 14.39 1.76
C LEU A 162 0.33 14.14 1.75
N PHE A 163 -0.45 14.93 2.50
CA PHE A 163 -1.90 14.79 2.66
C PHE A 163 -2.69 15.78 1.82
N ARG A 164 -1.99 16.70 1.14
CA ARG A 164 -2.63 17.71 0.31
C ARG A 164 -3.03 17.11 -1.03
N ASP A 165 -4.28 17.29 -1.39
CA ASP A 165 -4.76 16.97 -2.73
C ASP A 165 -4.14 17.93 -3.75
N PRO A 166 -3.39 17.47 -4.76
CA PRO A 166 -2.76 18.34 -5.74
C PRO A 166 -3.77 18.99 -6.70
N VAL A 167 -5.00 18.45 -6.82
CA VAL A 167 -6.04 18.95 -7.73
C VAL A 167 -6.84 20.07 -7.06
N THR A 168 -7.34 19.81 -5.84
CA THR A 168 -8.21 20.74 -5.12
C THR A 168 -7.48 21.63 -4.13
N GLY A 169 -6.28 21.25 -3.71
CA GLY A 169 -5.52 21.90 -2.66
C GLY A 169 -6.05 21.67 -1.24
N THR A 170 -7.07 20.84 -1.09
CA THR A 170 -7.72 20.53 0.21
C THR A 170 -7.05 19.33 0.90
N TYR A 171 -7.56 19.00 2.10
CA TYR A 171 -7.06 17.92 2.95
C TYR A 171 -8.21 17.03 3.42
N GLY A 172 -7.99 15.73 3.45
CA GLY A 172 -8.97 14.75 3.93
C GLY A 172 -10.20 14.61 3.04
N ILE A 173 -11.34 14.29 3.67
CA ILE A 173 -12.60 14.07 2.96
C ILE A 173 -13.09 15.42 2.40
N PRO A 174 -13.39 15.51 1.10
CA PRO A 174 -14.00 16.71 0.53
C PRO A 174 -15.44 16.87 1.07
N PHE A 175 -15.74 18.05 1.60
CA PHE A 175 -17.09 18.46 2.00
C PHE A 175 -17.72 19.38 0.95
#